data_e58f3941d9297969c24cbffca7450a4e
#
_entry.id   e58f3941d9297969c24cbffca7450a4e
#
_cell.length_a   1.000
_cell.length_b   1.000
_cell.length_c   1.000
_cell.angle_alpha   90.00
_cell.angle_beta   90.00
_cell.angle_gamma   90.00
#
_symmetry.space_group_name_H-M   'P 1'
#
loop_
_entity.id
_entity.type
_entity.pdbx_description
1 polymer ?
#
loop_
_entity_poly.entity_id
_entity_poly.type
_entity_poly.pdbx_seq_one_letter_code
_entity_poly.pdbx_strand_id
1 'polypeptide(L)'
;KTFEENTKTMDILFESFANESVDYSKFADDVVFKGTLVGAKDSLSLDEIKAIHKELFAKYDFKYMAPMKYLTGVNADTGVTDGSVRMYYDQEVTLTATDSTQAKSVIVSIYESFDFNEEGKVTYVQWYCDWTGSLAYLEE
;
A
#
# COMPACT_ATOMS: atom_id res chain seq x y z
N LYS A 1 -13.75 -14.59 -4.55
CA LYS A 1 -12.88 -15.41 -3.69
C LYS A 1 -13.09 -15.09 -2.23
N THR A 2 -12.73 -16.01 -1.35
CA THR A 2 -12.86 -15.85 0.10
C THR A 2 -11.80 -14.89 0.66
N PHE A 3 -12.04 -14.41 1.88
CA PHE A 3 -11.07 -13.60 2.61
C PHE A 3 -9.71 -14.33 2.74
N GLU A 4 -9.71 -15.63 3.09
CA GLU A 4 -8.50 -16.42 3.24
C GLU A 4 -7.72 -16.60 1.92
N GLU A 5 -8.41 -16.68 0.79
CA GLU A 5 -7.76 -16.72 -0.52
C GLU A 5 -7.16 -15.35 -0.87
N ASN A 6 -7.87 -14.27 -0.55
CA ASN A 6 -7.44 -12.91 -0.84
C ASN A 6 -6.26 -12.47 0.04
N THR A 7 -6.17 -12.94 1.30
CA THR A 7 -4.99 -12.65 2.14
C THR A 7 -3.70 -13.24 1.57
N LYS A 8 -3.76 -14.36 0.86
CA LYS A 8 -2.57 -14.90 0.16
C LYS A 8 -2.09 -13.98 -0.97
N THR A 9 -3.03 -13.35 -1.66
CA THR A 9 -2.69 -12.30 -2.65
C THR A 9 -2.01 -11.11 -1.96
N MET A 10 -2.50 -10.73 -0.78
CA MET A 10 -1.89 -9.65 0.00
C MET A 10 -0.45 -9.98 0.43
N ASP A 11 -0.19 -11.20 0.89
CA ASP A 11 1.16 -11.64 1.27
C ASP A 11 2.13 -11.49 0.10
N ILE A 12 1.72 -11.91 -1.11
CA ILE A 12 2.52 -11.77 -2.34
C ILE A 12 2.78 -10.29 -2.65
N LEU A 13 1.76 -9.45 -2.57
CA LEU A 13 1.90 -8.02 -2.86
C LEU A 13 2.84 -7.32 -1.89
N PHE A 14 2.69 -7.56 -0.59
CA PHE A 14 3.55 -6.92 0.42
C PHE A 14 4.99 -7.43 0.35
N GLU A 15 5.21 -8.72 0.13
CA GLU A 15 6.54 -9.27 -0.08
C GLU A 15 7.21 -8.67 -1.33
N SER A 16 6.48 -8.60 -2.43
CA SER A 16 6.99 -8.03 -3.68
C SER A 16 7.27 -6.52 -3.56
N PHE A 17 6.46 -5.77 -2.80
CA PHE A 17 6.72 -4.37 -2.52
C PHE A 17 7.99 -4.19 -1.67
N ALA A 18 8.16 -4.99 -0.61
CA ALA A 18 9.37 -4.94 0.23
C ALA A 18 10.64 -5.27 -0.57
N ASN A 19 10.53 -6.10 -1.60
CA ASN A 19 11.63 -6.44 -2.52
C ASN A 19 11.79 -5.45 -3.68
N GLU A 20 11.01 -4.36 -3.70
CA GLU A 20 11.01 -3.34 -4.77
C GLU A 20 10.73 -3.91 -6.17
N SER A 21 10.00 -5.02 -6.23
CA SER A 21 9.62 -5.70 -7.47
C SER A 21 8.16 -6.13 -7.44
N VAL A 22 7.27 -5.15 -7.32
CA VAL A 22 5.83 -5.36 -7.12
C VAL A 22 5.22 -6.26 -8.20
N ASP A 23 4.49 -7.29 -7.77
CA ASP A 23 3.74 -8.17 -8.67
C ASP A 23 2.42 -7.52 -9.11
N TYR A 24 2.52 -6.66 -10.12
CA TYR A 24 1.36 -5.94 -10.65
C TYR A 24 0.30 -6.83 -11.30
N SER A 25 0.60 -8.11 -11.57
CA SER A 25 -0.39 -9.07 -12.10
C SER A 25 -1.52 -9.38 -11.11
N LYS A 26 -1.33 -9.05 -9.83
CA LYS A 26 -2.34 -9.21 -8.78
C LYS A 26 -3.40 -8.12 -8.79
N PHE A 27 -3.21 -7.06 -9.55
CA PHE A 27 -4.20 -6.00 -9.73
C PHE A 27 -5.04 -6.23 -10.99
N ALA A 28 -6.30 -5.83 -10.94
CA ALA A 28 -7.12 -5.71 -12.14
C ALA A 28 -6.61 -4.55 -13.02
N ASP A 29 -6.82 -4.62 -14.32
CA ASP A 29 -6.34 -3.59 -15.25
C ASP A 29 -6.99 -2.22 -14.99
N ASP A 30 -8.20 -2.22 -14.48
CA ASP A 30 -8.99 -1.03 -14.11
C ASP A 30 -8.96 -0.70 -12.61
N VAL A 31 -7.98 -1.22 -11.88
CA VAL A 31 -7.83 -0.97 -10.44
C VAL A 31 -7.77 0.54 -10.15
N VAL A 32 -8.43 0.94 -9.07
CA VAL A 32 -8.43 2.30 -8.56
C VAL A 32 -7.62 2.37 -7.27
N PHE A 33 -6.68 3.29 -7.21
CA PHE A 33 -5.95 3.63 -5.99
C PHE A 33 -6.39 5.01 -5.50
N LYS A 34 -6.66 5.12 -4.22
CA LYS A 34 -7.09 6.38 -3.60
C LYS A 34 -6.24 6.70 -2.38
N GLY A 35 -5.51 7.80 -2.45
CA GLY A 35 -4.85 8.40 -1.30
C GLY A 35 -5.82 9.33 -0.54
N THR A 36 -5.42 9.67 0.68
CA THR A 36 -6.21 10.53 1.58
C THR A 36 -5.51 11.85 1.89
N LEU A 37 -4.46 12.16 1.16
CA LEU A 37 -3.74 13.43 1.30
C LEU A 37 -4.59 14.60 0.83
N VAL A 38 -4.41 15.75 1.46
CA VAL A 38 -5.03 17.00 0.99
C VAL A 38 -4.54 17.29 -0.44
N GLY A 39 -5.48 17.50 -1.36
CA GLY A 39 -5.17 17.74 -2.78
C GLY A 39 -4.84 16.48 -3.59
N ALA A 40 -4.95 15.29 -3.00
CA ALA A 40 -4.80 14.03 -3.75
C ALA A 40 -5.86 13.93 -4.85
N LYS A 41 -5.52 13.25 -5.95
CA LYS A 41 -6.49 12.90 -6.99
C LYS A 41 -7.56 11.97 -6.41
N ASP A 42 -8.78 12.04 -6.91
CA ASP A 42 -9.87 11.13 -6.54
C ASP A 42 -9.55 9.67 -6.88
N SER A 43 -8.76 9.45 -7.91
CA SER A 43 -8.29 8.11 -8.29
C SER A 43 -6.95 8.18 -9.02
N LEU A 44 -6.13 7.15 -8.79
CA LEU A 44 -4.92 6.88 -9.55
C LEU A 44 -5.08 5.54 -10.27
N SER A 45 -4.60 5.48 -11.51
CA SER A 45 -4.56 4.26 -12.30
C SER A 45 -3.38 3.36 -11.91
N LEU A 46 -3.37 2.13 -12.42
CA LEU A 46 -2.24 1.21 -12.25
C LEU A 46 -0.94 1.80 -12.82
N ASP A 47 -0.98 2.46 -13.98
CA ASP A 47 0.20 3.07 -14.58
C ASP A 47 0.73 4.26 -13.76
N GLU A 48 -0.17 5.06 -13.19
CA GLU A 48 0.22 6.16 -12.29
C GLU A 48 0.88 5.61 -11.01
N ILE A 49 0.36 4.54 -10.44
CA ILE A 49 0.97 3.88 -9.26
C ILE A 49 2.34 3.27 -9.60
N LYS A 50 2.49 2.63 -10.74
CA LYS A 50 3.81 2.13 -11.19
C LYS A 50 4.86 3.24 -11.25
N ALA A 51 4.49 4.41 -11.79
CA ALA A 51 5.36 5.57 -11.83
C ALA A 51 5.72 6.08 -10.43
N ILE A 52 4.76 6.16 -9.53
CA ILE A 52 4.98 6.56 -8.12
C ILE A 52 5.90 5.56 -7.42
N HIS A 53 5.67 4.25 -7.55
CA HIS A 53 6.54 3.23 -6.96
C HIS A 53 7.98 3.35 -7.46
N LYS A 54 8.18 3.61 -8.74
CA LYS A 54 9.52 3.80 -9.32
C LYS A 54 10.24 4.98 -8.66
N GLU A 55 9.56 6.10 -8.45
CA GLU A 55 10.14 7.27 -7.79
C GLU A 55 10.43 7.00 -6.31
N LEU A 56 9.51 6.34 -5.61
CA LEU A 56 9.68 6.00 -4.20
C LEU A 56 10.86 5.04 -3.99
N PHE A 57 10.97 3.98 -4.77
CA PHE A 57 12.06 3.00 -4.65
C PHE A 57 13.42 3.56 -5.07
N ALA A 58 13.46 4.61 -5.88
CA ALA A 58 14.71 5.31 -6.20
C ALA A 58 15.25 6.14 -5.04
N LYS A 59 14.42 6.48 -4.06
CA LYS A 59 14.76 7.44 -3.00
C LYS A 59 14.68 6.86 -1.59
N TYR A 60 13.78 5.90 -1.37
CA TYR A 60 13.50 5.32 -0.06
C TYR A 60 13.60 3.80 -0.06
N ASP A 61 13.98 3.26 1.10
CA ASP A 61 13.84 1.84 1.43
C ASP A 61 12.64 1.64 2.36
N PHE A 62 11.97 0.51 2.23
CA PHE A 62 10.75 0.19 2.98
C PHE A 62 10.92 -1.15 3.72
N LYS A 63 10.53 -1.17 4.99
CA LYS A 63 10.56 -2.37 5.81
C LYS A 63 9.30 -2.47 6.66
N TYR A 64 8.62 -3.60 6.59
CA TYR A 64 7.50 -3.88 7.49
C TYR A 64 8.01 -4.29 8.86
N MET A 65 7.45 -3.68 9.93
CA MET A 65 7.98 -3.81 11.29
C MET A 65 7.46 -5.03 12.03
N ALA A 66 6.36 -5.62 11.59
CA ALA A 66 5.73 -6.79 12.20
C ALA A 66 5.00 -7.62 11.14
N PRO A 67 4.63 -8.87 11.44
CA PRO A 67 3.75 -9.64 10.57
C PRO A 67 2.45 -8.89 10.31
N MET A 68 1.95 -8.98 9.06
CA MET A 68 0.71 -8.33 8.65
C MET A 68 -0.49 -8.91 9.39
N LYS A 69 -1.40 -8.03 9.82
CA LYS A 69 -2.67 -8.40 10.44
C LYS A 69 -3.80 -8.04 9.50
N TYR A 70 -4.45 -9.06 8.97
CA TYR A 70 -5.57 -8.91 8.07
C TYR A 70 -6.89 -8.97 8.82
N LEU A 71 -7.78 -8.05 8.50
CA LEU A 71 -9.13 -7.97 9.04
C LEU A 71 -10.13 -8.22 7.90
N THR A 72 -11.17 -9.00 8.18
CA THR A 72 -12.26 -9.23 7.24
C THR A 72 -12.99 -7.92 6.96
N GLY A 73 -13.05 -7.54 5.69
CA GLY A 73 -13.84 -6.41 5.25
C GLY A 73 -15.31 -6.77 5.04
N VAL A 74 -16.14 -5.75 4.99
CA VAL A 74 -17.56 -5.87 4.72
C VAL A 74 -17.97 -4.86 3.65
N ASN A 75 -19.02 -5.18 2.92
CA ASN A 75 -19.68 -4.22 2.05
C ASN A 75 -20.30 -3.11 2.91
N ALA A 76 -19.99 -1.84 2.59
CA ALA A 76 -20.40 -0.70 3.38
C ALA A 76 -21.93 -0.50 3.44
N ASP A 77 -22.65 -0.89 2.37
CA ASP A 77 -24.10 -0.71 2.28
C ASP A 77 -24.87 -1.81 3.00
N THR A 78 -24.33 -3.02 3.04
CA THR A 78 -25.02 -4.20 3.58
C THR A 78 -24.49 -4.68 4.92
N GLY A 79 -23.23 -4.34 5.25
CA GLY A 79 -22.50 -4.86 6.42
C GLY A 79 -22.13 -6.35 6.32
N VAL A 80 -22.33 -6.96 5.16
CA VAL A 80 -22.01 -8.37 4.92
C VAL A 80 -20.58 -8.52 4.44
N THR A 81 -19.88 -9.58 4.91
CA THR A 81 -18.54 -9.90 4.46
C THR A 81 -18.51 -10.16 2.94
N ASP A 82 -17.54 -9.60 2.25
CA ASP A 82 -17.46 -9.61 0.79
C ASP A 82 -16.09 -10.08 0.23
N GLY A 83 -15.26 -10.67 1.09
CA GLY A 83 -13.90 -11.09 0.73
C GLY A 83 -12.89 -9.95 0.71
N SER A 84 -13.30 -8.71 0.90
CA SER A 84 -12.38 -7.58 1.01
C SER A 84 -11.49 -7.69 2.26
N VAL A 85 -10.31 -7.08 2.18
CA VAL A 85 -9.30 -7.12 3.24
C VAL A 85 -9.07 -5.72 3.77
N ARG A 86 -9.07 -5.60 5.08
CA ARG A 86 -8.69 -4.38 5.81
C ARG A 86 -7.45 -4.72 6.64
N MET A 87 -6.57 -3.75 6.79
CA MET A 87 -5.35 -3.99 7.55
C MET A 87 -4.75 -2.71 8.10
N TYR A 88 -4.00 -2.83 9.16
CA TYR A 88 -3.13 -1.77 9.65
C TYR A 88 -1.77 -2.37 9.99
N TYR A 89 -0.73 -1.58 9.78
CA TYR A 89 0.65 -2.02 9.99
C TYR A 89 1.55 -0.80 10.15
N ASP A 90 2.74 -1.06 10.71
CA ASP A 90 3.81 -0.07 10.77
C ASP A 90 4.85 -0.39 9.70
N GLN A 91 5.29 0.64 9.00
CA GLN A 91 6.32 0.56 7.98
C GLN A 91 7.46 1.52 8.31
N GLU A 92 8.67 0.99 8.40
CA GLU A 92 9.86 1.84 8.44
C GLU A 92 10.18 2.31 7.02
N VAL A 93 10.23 3.64 6.86
CA VAL A 93 10.65 4.29 5.62
C VAL A 93 11.98 4.96 5.86
N THR A 94 12.97 4.63 5.06
CA THR A 94 14.33 5.13 5.17
C THR A 94 14.69 5.94 3.93
N LEU A 95 15.02 7.21 4.12
CA LEU A 95 15.68 8.00 3.09
C LEU A 95 17.11 7.49 2.95
N THR A 96 17.46 7.01 1.75
CA THR A 96 18.78 6.42 1.48
C THR A 96 19.88 7.48 1.61
N ALA A 97 21.05 7.07 2.11
CA ALA A 97 22.20 7.94 2.20
C ALA A 97 22.68 8.36 0.80
N THR A 98 23.15 9.58 0.69
CA THR A 98 23.84 10.11 -0.48
C THR A 98 25.24 10.59 -0.10
N ASP A 99 26.03 11.09 -1.05
CA ASP A 99 27.35 11.67 -0.76
C ASP A 99 27.26 12.89 0.18
N SER A 100 26.11 13.57 0.24
CA SER A 100 25.89 14.78 1.02
C SER A 100 24.94 14.62 2.20
N THR A 101 24.24 13.47 2.30
CA THR A 101 23.23 13.22 3.36
C THR A 101 23.40 11.85 3.99
N GLN A 102 23.14 11.75 5.30
CA GLN A 102 23.07 10.48 6.00
C GLN A 102 21.67 9.84 5.84
N ALA A 103 21.61 8.52 5.98
CA ALA A 103 20.33 7.80 6.04
C ALA A 103 19.51 8.29 7.24
N LYS A 104 18.21 8.46 7.04
CA LYS A 104 17.26 8.87 8.07
C LYS A 104 15.99 8.04 7.93
N SER A 105 15.43 7.58 9.04
CA SER A 105 14.26 6.69 9.05
C SER A 105 13.11 7.27 9.86
N VAL A 106 11.90 6.88 9.51
CA VAL A 106 10.67 7.16 10.25
C VAL A 106 9.76 5.94 10.21
N ILE A 107 8.99 5.72 11.28
CA ILE A 107 7.92 4.72 11.31
C ILE A 107 6.61 5.40 10.91
N VAL A 108 5.97 4.86 9.89
CA VAL A 108 4.66 5.31 9.40
C VAL A 108 3.62 4.26 9.77
N SER A 109 2.61 4.65 10.52
CA SER A 109 1.46 3.80 10.82
C SER A 109 0.42 3.96 9.73
N ILE A 110 0.03 2.85 9.11
CA ILE A 110 -0.81 2.84 7.91
C ILE A 110 -2.03 1.96 8.15
N TYR A 111 -3.20 2.44 7.74
CA TYR A 111 -4.41 1.66 7.55
C TYR A 111 -4.72 1.59 6.06
N GLU A 112 -4.99 0.38 5.55
CA GLU A 112 -5.35 0.18 4.15
C GLU A 112 -6.58 -0.71 4.00
N SER A 113 -7.29 -0.49 2.91
CA SER A 113 -8.39 -1.33 2.49
C SER A 113 -8.22 -1.79 1.05
N PHE A 114 -8.57 -3.05 0.79
CA PHE A 114 -8.43 -3.71 -0.51
C PHE A 114 -9.73 -4.41 -0.86
N ASP A 115 -10.28 -4.09 -2.03
CA ASP A 115 -11.40 -4.81 -2.60
C ASP A 115 -10.90 -5.72 -3.73
N PHE A 116 -11.61 -6.83 -3.96
CA PHE A 116 -11.21 -7.87 -4.91
C PHE A 116 -12.36 -8.23 -5.84
N ASN A 117 -12.04 -8.63 -7.06
CA ASN A 117 -13.01 -9.24 -7.97
C ASN A 117 -13.10 -10.76 -7.78
N GLU A 118 -13.96 -11.41 -8.54
CA GLU A 118 -14.19 -12.86 -8.50
C GLU A 118 -12.94 -13.67 -8.88
N GLU A 119 -12.03 -13.10 -9.65
CA GLU A 119 -10.74 -13.72 -10.00
C GLU A 119 -9.71 -13.62 -8.88
N GLY A 120 -9.99 -12.84 -7.84
CA GLY A 120 -9.06 -12.59 -6.73
C GLY A 120 -7.99 -11.54 -7.06
N LYS A 121 -8.26 -10.67 -8.04
CA LYS A 121 -7.44 -9.51 -8.32
C LYS A 121 -7.94 -8.29 -7.55
N VAL A 122 -7.01 -7.47 -7.11
CA VAL A 122 -7.32 -6.22 -6.40
C VAL A 122 -7.94 -5.21 -7.37
N THR A 123 -9.11 -4.68 -7.01
CA THR A 123 -9.85 -3.70 -7.82
C THR A 123 -9.87 -2.30 -7.23
N TYR A 124 -9.65 -2.18 -5.92
CA TYR A 124 -9.64 -0.91 -5.22
C TYR A 124 -8.68 -0.95 -4.05
N VAL A 125 -7.90 0.10 -3.89
CA VAL A 125 -6.97 0.29 -2.78
C VAL A 125 -7.16 1.70 -2.22
N GLN A 126 -7.33 1.80 -0.90
CA GLN A 126 -7.33 3.08 -0.21
C GLN A 126 -6.45 2.99 1.04
N TRP A 127 -5.61 4.01 1.26
CA TRP A 127 -4.72 4.07 2.42
C TRP A 127 -4.91 5.36 3.20
N TYR A 128 -4.69 5.24 4.51
CA TYR A 128 -4.76 6.33 5.47
C TYR A 128 -3.46 6.33 6.29
N CYS A 129 -2.70 7.40 6.19
CA CYS A 129 -1.49 7.62 6.97
C CYS A 129 -1.04 9.07 6.89
N ASP A 130 -0.13 9.47 7.75
CA ASP A 130 0.52 10.78 7.67
C ASP A 130 1.75 10.71 6.74
N TRP A 131 1.49 10.51 5.45
CA TRP A 131 2.55 10.39 4.46
C TRP A 131 3.29 11.71 4.24
N THR A 132 2.56 12.82 4.14
CA THR A 132 3.13 14.16 3.94
C THR A 132 4.06 14.54 5.08
N GLY A 133 3.63 14.37 6.34
CA GLY A 133 4.46 14.66 7.51
C GLY A 133 5.68 13.75 7.60
N SER A 134 5.51 12.47 7.26
CA SER A 134 6.61 11.50 7.26
C SER A 134 7.70 11.85 6.24
N LEU A 135 7.33 12.17 5.01
CA LEU A 135 8.30 12.57 3.98
C LEU A 135 8.96 13.91 4.31
N ALA A 136 8.20 14.89 4.81
CA ALA A 136 8.77 16.17 5.26
C ALA A 136 9.82 15.98 6.35
N TYR A 137 9.54 15.12 7.34
CA TYR A 137 10.51 14.77 8.39
C TYR A 137 11.79 14.14 7.82
N LEU A 138 11.66 13.23 6.84
CA LEU A 138 12.82 12.57 6.25
C LEU A 138 13.70 13.52 5.43
N GLU A 139 13.10 14.54 4.84
CA GLU A 139 13.78 15.48 3.94
C GLU A 139 14.31 16.76 4.63
N GLU A 140 14.03 16.90 5.92
CA GLU A 140 14.66 17.96 6.75
C GLU A 140 16.17 17.69 6.88
#